data_2b223115de6ee123ab1e57a4a6984488
#
_entry.id   2b223115de6ee123ab1e57a4a6984488
#
_cell.length_a   1.000
_cell.length_b   1.000
_cell.length_c   1.000
_cell.angle_alpha   90.00
_cell.angle_beta   90.00
_cell.angle_gamma   90.00
#
_symmetry.space_group_name_H-M   'P 1'
#
loop_
_entity.id
_entity.type
_entity.pdbx_description
1 polymer ?
#
loop_
_entity_poly.entity_id
_entity_poly.type
_entity_poly.pdbx_seq_one_letter_code
_entity_poly.pdbx_strand_id
1 'polypeptide(L)'
;MPGCLRFGEGDAYIVNTTGDKVVYLKSVTDVPTDTPVILKGEGTKTATVLTTADAITDNKLAVSDGIVTECYVLAKKINGVGFYKWTGGALSAGRVYLPTSVVTSAHEFLGLTLGDETGVNEVRGRRSEGRGEVYDLQGRKVLKPTQGLYIVNGKRVAVK
;
A
#
# COMPACT_ATOMS: atom_id res chain seq x y z
N MET A 1 28.78 -6.09 8.60
CA MET A 1 28.30 -5.26 7.49
C MET A 1 26.80 -5.41 7.37
N PRO A 2 26.05 -4.31 7.32
CA PRO A 2 24.65 -4.42 6.97
C PRO A 2 24.54 -5.00 5.56
N GLY A 3 23.83 -6.09 5.42
CA GLY A 3 23.59 -6.77 4.14
C GLY A 3 22.23 -6.41 3.58
N CYS A 4 22.06 -6.57 2.29
CA CYS A 4 20.75 -6.53 1.66
C CYS A 4 19.93 -7.75 2.13
N LEU A 5 18.61 -7.64 2.13
CA LEU A 5 17.72 -8.69 2.60
C LEU A 5 16.74 -9.11 1.50
N ARG A 6 16.52 -10.43 1.38
CA ARG A 6 15.46 -10.99 0.54
C ARG A 6 14.34 -11.53 1.41
N PHE A 7 13.14 -11.02 1.19
CA PHE A 7 11.90 -11.49 1.81
C PHE A 7 11.10 -12.39 0.86
N GLY A 8 10.14 -13.13 1.40
CA GLY A 8 9.15 -13.84 0.61
C GLY A 8 8.26 -12.86 -0.17
N GLU A 9 7.67 -13.34 -1.27
CA GLU A 9 6.72 -12.57 -2.05
C GLU A 9 5.51 -12.16 -1.20
N GLY A 10 5.18 -10.88 -1.19
CA GLY A 10 4.08 -10.33 -0.40
C GLY A 10 4.36 -10.17 1.09
N ASP A 11 5.60 -10.30 1.54
CA ASP A 11 6.00 -10.08 2.94
C ASP A 11 6.48 -8.65 3.20
N ALA A 12 7.18 -8.03 2.26
CA ALA A 12 7.71 -6.67 2.39
C ALA A 12 7.11 -5.71 1.36
N TYR A 13 6.82 -4.50 1.78
CA TYR A 13 6.22 -3.44 0.97
C TYR A 13 6.91 -2.11 1.18
N ILE A 14 6.90 -1.29 0.14
CA ILE A 14 7.22 0.14 0.20
C ILE A 14 5.96 0.96 -0.08
N VAL A 15 5.98 2.23 0.28
CA VAL A 15 5.00 3.20 -0.20
C VAL A 15 5.54 3.82 -1.48
N ASN A 16 4.95 3.49 -2.62
CA ASN A 16 5.39 4.02 -3.91
C ASN A 16 4.61 5.25 -4.37
N THR A 17 3.35 5.37 -3.96
CA THR A 17 2.48 6.48 -4.34
C THR A 17 1.52 6.81 -3.19
N THR A 18 1.09 8.07 -3.11
CA THR A 18 0.08 8.55 -2.17
C THR A 18 -1.11 9.13 -2.91
N GLY A 19 -2.31 8.82 -2.46
CA GLY A 19 -3.56 9.41 -2.92
C GLY A 19 -4.19 10.33 -1.89
N ASP A 20 -5.43 10.73 -2.06
CA ASP A 20 -6.10 11.70 -1.18
C ASP A 20 -6.21 11.21 0.27
N LYS A 21 -6.70 10.00 0.51
CA LYS A 21 -6.85 9.39 1.85
C LYS A 21 -6.22 8.03 1.94
N VAL A 22 -5.29 7.73 1.05
CA VAL A 22 -4.75 6.39 0.87
C VAL A 22 -3.27 6.45 0.49
N VAL A 23 -2.53 5.45 0.92
CA VAL A 23 -1.19 5.17 0.43
C VAL A 23 -1.20 3.85 -0.33
N TYR A 24 -0.49 3.80 -1.43
CA TYR A 24 -0.36 2.62 -2.27
C TYR A 24 0.93 1.88 -1.92
N LEU A 25 0.79 0.60 -1.63
CA LEU A 25 1.89 -0.28 -1.27
C LEU A 25 2.30 -1.15 -2.45
N LYS A 26 3.59 -1.14 -2.75
CA LYS A 26 4.21 -2.00 -3.75
C LYS A 26 5.02 -3.09 -3.05
N SER A 27 4.80 -4.34 -3.42
CA SER A 27 5.59 -5.46 -2.90
C SER A 27 7.03 -5.40 -3.41
N VAL A 28 7.96 -5.68 -2.51
CA VAL A 28 9.38 -5.80 -2.82
C VAL A 28 9.92 -7.09 -2.20
N THR A 29 10.83 -7.75 -2.88
CA THR A 29 11.49 -8.97 -2.40
C THR A 29 12.90 -8.68 -1.94
N ASP A 30 13.69 -8.00 -2.75
CA ASP A 30 15.07 -7.67 -2.47
C ASP A 30 15.16 -6.23 -1.95
N VAL A 31 15.60 -6.10 -0.72
CA VAL A 31 15.65 -4.82 0.00
C VAL A 31 17.11 -4.44 0.23
N PRO A 32 17.58 -3.34 -0.38
CA PRO A 32 18.91 -2.82 -0.13
C PRO A 32 19.11 -2.40 1.33
N THR A 33 20.35 -2.29 1.73
CA THR A 33 20.73 -1.76 3.04
C THR A 33 20.09 -0.38 3.28
N ASP A 34 19.69 -0.13 4.53
CA ASP A 34 19.12 1.16 4.98
C ASP A 34 17.82 1.59 4.26
N THR A 35 17.14 0.64 3.63
CA THR A 35 15.86 0.91 2.97
C THR A 35 14.69 0.60 3.89
N PRO A 36 13.84 1.59 4.24
CA PRO A 36 12.68 1.36 5.09
C PRO A 36 11.60 0.60 4.34
N VAL A 37 11.04 -0.44 4.98
CA VAL A 37 9.96 -1.26 4.44
C VAL A 37 8.88 -1.52 5.48
N ILE A 38 7.68 -1.86 5.03
CA ILE A 38 6.58 -2.35 5.85
C ILE A 38 6.52 -3.87 5.72
N LEU A 39 6.60 -4.58 6.82
CA LEU A 39 6.40 -6.03 6.85
C LEU A 39 4.92 -6.34 7.11
N LYS A 40 4.37 -7.24 6.32
CA LYS A 40 2.98 -7.68 6.43
C LYS A 40 2.93 -9.13 6.90
N GLY A 41 1.97 -9.42 7.76
CA GLY A 41 1.65 -10.76 8.24
C GLY A 41 1.84 -10.89 9.75
N GLU A 42 1.57 -12.08 10.24
CA GLU A 42 1.70 -12.44 11.65
C GLU A 42 2.95 -13.29 11.88
N GLY A 43 3.45 -13.26 13.11
CA GLY A 43 4.59 -14.07 13.54
C GLY A 43 5.93 -13.56 13.02
N THR A 44 6.91 -14.44 13.06
CA THR A 44 8.28 -14.14 12.66
C THR A 44 8.43 -14.22 11.15
N LYS A 45 8.99 -13.19 10.53
CA LYS A 45 9.39 -13.19 9.12
C LYS A 45 10.87 -13.50 9.02
N THR A 46 11.21 -14.41 8.13
CA THR A 46 12.60 -14.74 7.82
C THR A 46 13.03 -14.04 6.52
N ALA A 47 14.25 -13.54 6.53
CA ALA A 47 14.86 -12.95 5.35
C ALA A 47 16.20 -13.61 5.07
N THR A 48 16.53 -13.76 3.79
CA THR A 48 17.84 -14.25 3.36
C THR A 48 18.77 -13.05 3.16
N VAL A 49 19.98 -13.13 3.69
CA VAL A 49 21.00 -12.10 3.50
C VAL A 49 21.56 -12.21 2.09
N LEU A 50 21.57 -11.10 1.37
CA LEU A 50 22.16 -10.96 0.04
C LEU A 50 23.41 -10.09 0.09
N THR A 51 24.32 -10.30 -0.85
CA THR A 51 25.49 -9.45 -1.02
C THR A 51 25.16 -8.12 -1.66
N THR A 52 24.19 -8.12 -2.58
CA THR A 52 23.74 -6.93 -3.32
C THR A 52 22.24 -6.98 -3.57
N ALA A 53 21.63 -5.82 -3.71
CA ALA A 53 20.26 -5.67 -4.20
C ALA A 53 20.18 -4.35 -5.01
N ASP A 54 19.28 -4.31 -5.98
CA ASP A 54 19.06 -3.11 -6.78
C ASP A 54 18.46 -1.99 -5.93
N ALA A 55 18.85 -0.75 -6.22
CA ALA A 55 18.32 0.40 -5.51
C ALA A 55 16.81 0.57 -5.73
N ILE A 56 16.08 0.83 -4.66
CA ILE A 56 14.65 1.16 -4.70
C ILE A 56 14.52 2.68 -4.74
N THR A 57 14.08 3.23 -5.85
CA THR A 57 14.02 4.69 -6.10
C THR A 57 12.64 5.29 -5.85
N ASP A 58 11.59 4.47 -5.86
CA ASP A 58 10.19 4.88 -5.74
C ASP A 58 9.60 4.74 -4.33
N ASN A 59 10.44 4.56 -3.31
CA ASN A 59 10.02 4.47 -1.92
C ASN A 59 9.81 5.86 -1.30
N LYS A 60 8.62 6.13 -0.82
CA LYS A 60 8.25 7.38 -0.12
C LYS A 60 8.46 7.34 1.40
N LEU A 61 8.77 6.17 1.95
CA LEU A 61 9.10 6.04 3.36
C LEU A 61 10.49 6.64 3.65
N ALA A 62 10.64 7.17 4.84
CA ALA A 62 11.90 7.71 5.33
C ALA A 62 12.21 7.20 6.74
N VAL A 63 13.44 7.34 7.16
CA VAL A 63 13.91 7.00 8.51
C VAL A 63 14.19 8.30 9.27
N SER A 64 13.66 8.40 10.49
CA SER A 64 13.86 9.57 11.34
C SER A 64 15.30 9.67 11.84
N ASP A 65 15.83 10.88 11.85
CA ASP A 65 17.10 11.27 12.48
C ASP A 65 16.94 11.74 13.94
N GLY A 66 15.71 11.75 14.45
CA GLY A 66 15.39 12.16 15.80
C GLY A 66 14.89 13.62 15.94
N ILE A 67 14.75 14.35 14.83
CA ILE A 67 14.28 15.75 14.83
C ILE A 67 12.96 15.97 14.09
N VAL A 68 12.42 14.93 13.43
CA VAL A 68 11.17 15.00 12.66
C VAL A 68 9.98 15.19 13.60
N THR A 69 9.25 16.29 13.46
CA THR A 69 8.09 16.62 14.30
C THR A 69 6.75 16.48 13.59
N GLU A 70 6.73 16.62 12.27
CA GLU A 70 5.52 16.49 11.45
C GLU A 70 5.68 15.39 10.43
N CYS A 71 4.93 14.30 10.60
CA CYS A 71 4.98 13.14 9.73
C CYS A 71 3.75 12.25 9.96
N TYR A 72 3.71 11.15 9.23
CA TYR A 72 2.74 10.08 9.46
C TYR A 72 3.46 8.82 9.92
N VAL A 73 2.90 8.14 10.90
CA VAL A 73 3.45 6.87 11.41
C VAL A 73 2.45 5.74 11.19
N LEU A 74 2.97 4.56 10.87
CA LEU A 74 2.15 3.37 10.72
C LEU A 74 1.69 2.91 12.11
N ALA A 75 0.39 2.79 12.29
CA ALA A 75 -0.22 2.35 13.54
C ALA A 75 -1.56 1.64 13.30
N LYS A 76 -2.03 0.94 14.30
CA LYS A 76 -3.39 0.39 14.35
C LYS A 76 -4.19 1.15 15.41
N LYS A 77 -5.19 1.91 14.96
CA LYS A 77 -6.10 2.67 15.83
C LYS A 77 -7.56 2.41 15.43
N ILE A 78 -8.46 3.29 15.82
CA ILE A 78 -9.91 3.14 15.58
C ILE A 78 -10.28 2.96 14.09
N ASN A 79 -9.55 3.61 13.17
CA ASN A 79 -9.77 3.48 11.72
C ASN A 79 -9.05 2.28 11.09
N GLY A 80 -8.46 1.41 11.91
CA GLY A 80 -7.69 0.25 11.45
C GLY A 80 -6.19 0.50 11.34
N VAL A 81 -5.52 -0.34 10.56
CA VAL A 81 -4.10 -0.21 10.26
C VAL A 81 -3.90 0.80 9.13
N GLY A 82 -3.04 1.77 9.34
CA GLY A 82 -2.71 2.79 8.35
C GLY A 82 -1.74 3.82 8.88
N PHE A 83 -1.53 4.87 8.12
CA PHE A 83 -0.69 5.98 8.53
C PHE A 83 -1.52 7.05 9.26
N TYR A 84 -1.10 7.36 10.47
CA TYR A 84 -1.72 8.38 11.32
C TYR A 84 -0.79 9.57 11.46
N LYS A 85 -1.36 10.76 11.40
CA LYS A 85 -0.62 11.99 11.64
C LYS A 85 0.03 11.96 13.02
N TRP A 86 1.33 12.21 13.06
CA TRP A 86 2.11 12.26 14.29
C TRP A 86 2.02 13.63 14.92
N THR A 87 1.72 13.68 16.22
CA THR A 87 1.60 14.90 17.01
C THR A 87 2.39 14.83 18.32
N GLY A 88 3.22 13.81 18.49
CA GLY A 88 3.92 13.52 19.74
C GLY A 88 5.27 14.23 19.93
N GLY A 89 5.58 15.27 19.14
CA GLY A 89 6.88 15.94 19.18
C GLY A 89 7.90 15.25 18.27
N ALA A 90 9.18 15.35 18.59
CA ALA A 90 10.24 14.75 17.77
C ALA A 90 10.14 13.22 17.73
N LEU A 91 10.08 12.66 16.54
CA LEU A 91 10.06 11.20 16.31
C LEU A 91 11.46 10.64 16.55
N SER A 92 11.58 9.64 17.40
CA SER A 92 12.87 9.03 17.74
C SER A 92 13.66 8.60 16.52
N ALA A 93 14.97 8.74 16.57
CA ALA A 93 15.87 8.30 15.50
C ALA A 93 15.72 6.80 15.22
N GLY A 94 15.84 6.42 13.96
CA GLY A 94 15.68 5.04 13.49
C GLY A 94 14.23 4.59 13.27
N ARG A 95 13.23 5.42 13.58
CA ARG A 95 11.84 5.09 13.28
C ARG A 95 11.48 5.41 11.83
N VAL A 96 10.75 4.51 11.20
CA VAL A 96 10.23 4.70 9.84
C VAL A 96 8.98 5.55 9.87
N TYR A 97 8.89 6.50 8.97
CA TYR A 97 7.75 7.40 8.83
C TYR A 97 7.44 7.72 7.36
N LEU A 98 6.28 8.30 7.12
CA LEU A 98 5.92 8.86 5.82
C LEU A 98 5.97 10.40 5.94
N PRO A 99 6.82 11.08 5.15
CA PRO A 99 6.91 12.54 5.19
C PRO A 99 5.61 13.22 4.77
N THR A 100 5.26 14.34 5.41
CA THR A 100 4.11 15.17 5.02
C THR A 100 4.24 15.73 3.61
N SER A 101 5.46 15.93 3.13
CA SER A 101 5.74 16.45 1.79
C SER A 101 5.30 15.55 0.64
N VAL A 102 5.16 14.24 0.89
CA VAL A 102 4.70 13.26 -0.12
C VAL A 102 3.21 12.98 -0.05
N VAL A 103 2.50 13.59 0.91
CA VAL A 103 1.05 13.43 1.10
C VAL A 103 0.34 14.62 0.46
N THR A 104 -0.63 14.36 -0.39
CA THR A 104 -1.33 15.40 -1.16
C THR A 104 -2.34 16.20 -0.35
N SER A 105 -2.83 15.65 0.75
CA SER A 105 -3.86 16.26 1.59
C SER A 105 -3.59 16.02 3.07
N ALA A 106 -3.86 17.03 3.90
CA ALA A 106 -3.62 16.99 5.35
C ALA A 106 -4.74 16.24 6.10
N HIS A 107 -4.80 14.93 5.90
CA HIS A 107 -5.71 14.06 6.66
C HIS A 107 -5.06 13.53 7.93
N GLU A 108 -5.87 13.22 8.94
CA GLU A 108 -5.41 12.61 10.20
C GLU A 108 -5.10 11.11 10.02
N PHE A 109 -5.66 10.47 9.00
CA PHE A 109 -5.52 9.05 8.70
C PHE A 109 -5.45 8.81 7.19
N LEU A 110 -4.52 7.94 6.80
CA LEU A 110 -4.36 7.44 5.43
C LEU A 110 -4.47 5.91 5.44
N GLY A 111 -5.41 5.38 4.70
CA GLY A 111 -5.58 3.94 4.55
C GLY A 111 -4.48 3.31 3.70
N LEU A 112 -4.34 2.00 3.78
CA LEU A 112 -3.37 1.22 2.99
C LEU A 112 -4.10 0.51 1.84
N THR A 113 -3.54 0.58 0.65
CA THR A 113 -4.01 -0.17 -0.51
C THR A 113 -2.83 -0.88 -1.18
N LEU A 114 -3.01 -2.15 -1.52
CA LEU A 114 -2.02 -2.93 -2.25
C LEU A 114 -2.21 -2.69 -3.75
N GLY A 115 -1.13 -2.38 -4.45
CA GLY A 115 -1.11 -2.17 -5.90
C GLY A 115 -0.92 -0.72 -6.32
N ASP A 116 -0.79 -0.51 -7.61
CA ASP A 116 -0.60 0.80 -8.20
C ASP A 116 -1.93 1.56 -8.36
N GLU A 117 -1.85 2.88 -8.49
CA GLU A 117 -2.96 3.81 -8.74
C GLU A 117 -3.74 3.50 -10.03
N THR A 118 -3.23 2.66 -10.88
CA THR A 118 -3.83 2.23 -12.15
C THR A 118 -4.91 1.15 -11.95
N GLY A 119 -5.87 1.43 -11.12
CA GLY A 119 -7.23 0.93 -11.00
C GLY A 119 -7.67 -0.37 -11.69
N VAL A 120 -6.84 -1.42 -11.72
CA VAL A 120 -7.32 -2.78 -12.00
C VAL A 120 -7.40 -3.52 -10.66
N ASN A 121 -8.50 -3.30 -9.95
CA ASN A 121 -8.86 -4.17 -8.85
C ASN A 121 -9.27 -5.53 -9.41
N GLU A 122 -8.38 -6.52 -9.34
CA GLU A 122 -8.82 -7.90 -9.39
C GLU A 122 -9.70 -8.16 -8.17
N VAL A 123 -10.99 -8.11 -8.36
CA VAL A 123 -11.94 -8.57 -7.35
C VAL A 123 -11.88 -10.10 -7.34
N ARG A 124 -10.94 -10.67 -6.61
CA ARG A 124 -11.01 -12.07 -6.22
C ARG A 124 -12.17 -12.24 -5.25
N GLY A 125 -13.29 -12.74 -5.82
CA GLY A 125 -14.26 -13.56 -5.12
C GLY A 125 -14.71 -13.16 -3.72
N ARG A 126 -15.07 -11.87 -3.49
CA ARG A 126 -16.00 -11.57 -2.42
C ARG A 126 -17.36 -11.25 -3.05
N ARG A 127 -18.37 -12.05 -2.70
CA ARG A 127 -19.76 -11.66 -2.86
C ARG A 127 -19.95 -10.32 -2.17
N SER A 128 -19.81 -9.23 -2.90
CA SER A 128 -20.39 -7.98 -2.45
C SER A 128 -21.86 -8.04 -2.82
N GLU A 129 -22.69 -8.20 -1.83
CA GLU A 129 -24.13 -7.93 -1.93
C GLU A 129 -24.34 -6.41 -2.04
N GLY A 130 -23.75 -5.82 -3.06
CA GLY A 130 -24.02 -4.47 -3.51
C GLY A 130 -24.79 -4.58 -4.81
N ARG A 131 -26.04 -4.17 -4.82
CA ARG A 131 -26.89 -4.05 -6.01
C ARG A 131 -26.30 -3.04 -6.99
N GLY A 132 -25.14 -3.35 -7.57
CA GLY A 132 -24.60 -2.63 -8.71
C GLY A 132 -25.20 -3.20 -9.98
N GLU A 133 -25.88 -2.39 -10.75
CA GLU A 133 -26.35 -2.79 -12.07
C GLU A 133 -25.15 -3.07 -12.97
N VAL A 134 -25.14 -4.25 -13.60
CA VAL A 134 -24.09 -4.69 -14.49
C VAL A 134 -24.49 -4.39 -15.93
N TYR A 135 -23.62 -3.72 -16.66
CA TYR A 135 -23.81 -3.38 -18.07
C TYR A 135 -22.73 -4.01 -18.93
N ASP A 136 -23.06 -4.44 -20.15
CA ASP A 136 -22.08 -4.85 -21.13
C ASP A 136 -21.35 -3.61 -21.70
N LEU A 137 -20.31 -3.84 -22.53
CA LEU A 137 -19.53 -2.77 -23.16
C LEU A 137 -20.35 -1.95 -24.18
N GLN A 138 -21.56 -2.39 -24.52
CA GLN A 138 -22.50 -1.70 -25.40
C GLN A 138 -23.56 -0.91 -24.61
N GLY A 139 -23.49 -0.89 -23.28
CA GLY A 139 -24.41 -0.17 -22.40
C GLY A 139 -25.70 -0.89 -22.09
N ARG A 140 -25.83 -2.20 -22.40
CA ARG A 140 -27.02 -3.00 -22.11
C ARG A 140 -26.92 -3.63 -20.71
N LYS A 141 -28.00 -3.57 -19.95
CA LYS A 141 -28.11 -4.20 -18.63
C LYS A 141 -28.03 -5.73 -18.73
N VAL A 142 -27.13 -6.34 -17.97
CA VAL A 142 -26.89 -7.77 -17.93
C VAL A 142 -27.37 -8.33 -16.59
N LEU A 143 -28.36 -9.20 -16.60
CA LEU A 143 -28.93 -9.80 -15.39
C LEU A 143 -28.10 -10.97 -14.84
N LYS A 144 -27.35 -11.65 -15.70
CA LYS A 144 -26.45 -12.77 -15.35
C LYS A 144 -25.15 -12.62 -16.14
N PRO A 145 -24.15 -11.94 -15.58
CA PRO A 145 -22.86 -11.82 -16.25
C PRO A 145 -22.19 -13.19 -16.32
N THR A 146 -21.83 -13.58 -17.53
CA THR A 146 -20.95 -14.71 -17.80
C THR A 146 -19.52 -14.23 -17.95
N GLN A 147 -18.58 -15.11 -18.23
CA GLN A 147 -17.20 -14.73 -18.44
C GLN A 147 -17.05 -13.58 -19.47
N GLY A 148 -16.38 -12.51 -19.10
CA GLY A 148 -16.17 -11.35 -19.99
C GLY A 148 -15.94 -10.03 -19.24
N LEU A 149 -15.89 -8.92 -19.99
CA LEU A 149 -15.76 -7.58 -19.48
C LEU A 149 -17.12 -6.89 -19.37
N TYR A 150 -17.37 -6.29 -18.22
CA TYR A 150 -18.62 -5.58 -17.91
C TYR A 150 -18.33 -4.23 -17.27
N ILE A 151 -19.32 -3.35 -17.24
CA ILE A 151 -19.29 -2.08 -16.54
C ILE A 151 -20.18 -2.19 -15.30
N VAL A 152 -19.61 -1.98 -14.13
CA VAL A 152 -20.32 -1.96 -12.85
C VAL A 152 -19.99 -0.64 -12.15
N ASN A 153 -21.01 0.14 -11.82
CA ASN A 153 -20.85 1.46 -11.20
C ASN A 153 -19.89 2.39 -11.96
N GLY A 154 -19.92 2.36 -13.29
CA GLY A 154 -19.06 3.16 -14.13
C GLY A 154 -17.62 2.66 -14.26
N LYS A 155 -17.28 1.51 -13.70
CA LYS A 155 -15.94 0.88 -13.77
C LYS A 155 -15.99 -0.40 -14.58
N ARG A 156 -14.91 -0.67 -15.34
CA ARG A 156 -14.75 -1.93 -16.06
C ARG A 156 -14.37 -3.04 -15.09
N VAL A 157 -15.08 -4.17 -15.16
CA VAL A 157 -14.85 -5.36 -14.33
C VAL A 157 -14.74 -6.57 -15.23
N ALA A 158 -13.73 -7.40 -15.02
CA ALA A 158 -13.59 -8.69 -15.68
C ALA A 158 -14.23 -9.78 -14.82
N VAL A 159 -15.13 -10.56 -15.41
CA VAL A 159 -15.71 -11.76 -14.81
C VAL A 159 -15.03 -12.97 -15.41
N LYS A 160 -14.42 -13.78 -14.57
CA LYS A 160 -13.77 -15.05 -14.93
C LYS A 160 -14.69 -16.24 -14.69
#